data_93c058fa964d1b7050b953f4ebf6b825
#
_entry.id   93c058fa964d1b7050b953f4ebf6b825
#
_cell.length_a   1.000
_cell.length_b   1.000
_cell.length_c   1.000
_cell.angle_alpha   90.00
_cell.angle_beta   90.00
_cell.angle_gamma   90.00
#
_symmetry.space_group_name_H-M   'P 1'
#
loop_
_entity.id
_entity.type
_entity.pdbx_description
1 polymer ?
#
loop_
_entity_poly.entity_id
_entity_poly.type
_entity_poly.pdbx_seq_one_letter_code
_entity_poly.pdbx_strand_id
1 'polypeptide(L)'
;MVAILLVVVLSFRVRDYAMVPETDAKPVPSRDYAMLFSYLAEQNFNMAEVQQLFRDPRVVYYPDIAVKLSSPPAMDSYSSTFFHTENVTYEIEDFLQHYQSQLNTAEQRFGVNREAIVAVLFVETKLGKIVGKYSVFNVLSSLSNADSPESLARIENYINERYHYLSFDKRRYLINLYQKRAIRKAAWARTEFGALLRLHDESHLDILELPGSYAGAFGYPQFMPSNVLRYGIDGDRDGKIDLYNYTDAIMSVGNFLSRKGWTDDILRQQRALLRYNNSRTYVADVLTTASLIRENFIVD
;
A
#
# COMPACT_ATOMS: atom_id res chain seq x y z
N MET A 1 7.44 18.19 20.51
CA MET A 1 6.95 16.80 20.72
C MET A 1 6.14 16.43 19.47
N VAL A 2 6.80 15.89 18.45
CA VAL A 2 6.19 15.57 17.16
C VAL A 2 5.56 14.18 17.29
N ALA A 3 4.23 14.12 17.16
CA ALA A 3 3.51 12.86 17.12
C ALA A 3 3.99 12.04 15.91
N ILE A 4 4.70 10.95 16.15
CA ILE A 4 5.10 9.98 15.15
C ILE A 4 3.82 9.25 14.74
N LEU A 5 3.29 9.63 13.57
CA LEU A 5 2.24 8.90 12.88
C LEU A 5 2.86 7.59 12.40
N LEU A 6 2.62 6.51 13.15
CA LEU A 6 3.09 5.17 12.81
C LEU A 6 2.25 4.66 11.62
N VAL A 7 2.65 5.03 10.42
CA VAL A 7 2.13 4.40 9.19
C VAL A 7 2.79 3.03 9.11
N VAL A 8 2.14 2.02 9.65
CA VAL A 8 2.52 0.63 9.46
C VAL A 8 2.04 0.24 8.06
N VAL A 9 2.86 0.50 7.06
CA VAL A 9 2.74 -0.18 5.78
C VAL A 9 3.34 -1.56 5.99
N LEU A 10 2.49 -2.56 5.99
CA LEU A 10 2.87 -3.95 6.19
C LEU A 10 3.58 -4.46 4.95
N SER A 11 4.82 -4.90 5.11
CA SER A 11 5.50 -5.73 4.10
C SER A 11 4.71 -7.02 3.95
N PHE A 12 4.16 -7.25 2.76
CA PHE A 12 3.31 -8.39 2.49
C PHE A 12 4.11 -9.57 2.01
N ARG A 13 4.07 -10.64 2.77
CA ARG A 13 4.45 -11.96 2.27
C ARG A 13 3.39 -12.53 1.35
N VAL A 14 3.85 -13.07 0.24
CA VAL A 14 3.08 -13.82 -0.76
C VAL A 14 2.43 -15.11 -0.18
N ARG A 15 2.68 -15.48 1.07
CA ARG A 15 2.35 -16.83 1.55
C ARG A 15 1.17 -17.01 2.49
N ASP A 16 0.62 -15.96 3.08
CA ASP A 16 -0.55 -16.09 3.97
C ASP A 16 -1.69 -15.12 3.62
N TYR A 17 -2.01 -15.05 2.32
CA TYR A 17 -3.34 -14.66 1.92
C TYR A 17 -4.29 -15.84 2.17
N ALA A 18 -4.55 -16.14 3.46
CA ALA A 18 -5.82 -16.76 3.77
C ALA A 18 -6.86 -15.82 3.14
N MET A 19 -7.47 -16.30 2.08
CA MET A 19 -8.52 -15.63 1.35
C MET A 19 -9.48 -15.05 2.40
N VAL A 20 -9.73 -13.73 2.36
CA VAL A 20 -11.06 -13.29 2.74
C VAL A 20 -11.93 -14.01 1.72
N PRO A 21 -12.80 -14.94 2.14
CA PRO A 21 -13.65 -15.63 1.19
C PRO A 21 -14.39 -14.56 0.41
N GLU A 22 -14.48 -14.67 -0.90
CA GLU A 22 -15.33 -13.85 -1.75
C GLU A 22 -16.80 -13.85 -1.27
N THR A 23 -17.12 -14.78 -0.39
CA THR A 23 -18.44 -15.01 0.19
C THR A 23 -18.88 -13.99 1.23
N ASP A 24 -18.00 -13.14 1.77
CA ASP A 24 -18.33 -12.14 2.81
C ASP A 24 -18.52 -10.71 2.27
N ALA A 25 -18.34 -10.51 0.95
CA ALA A 25 -18.64 -9.22 0.32
C ALA A 25 -20.17 -9.02 0.26
N LYS A 26 -20.71 -8.10 1.04
CA LYS A 26 -22.15 -7.79 1.06
C LYS A 26 -22.42 -6.53 0.28
N PRO A 27 -23.51 -6.48 -0.53
CA PRO A 27 -24.02 -5.22 -1.08
C PRO A 27 -24.30 -4.27 0.08
N VAL A 28 -23.88 -3.02 -0.04
CA VAL A 28 -23.87 -2.09 1.09
C VAL A 28 -25.11 -1.23 1.13
N PRO A 29 -25.85 -1.20 2.26
CA PRO A 29 -26.79 -0.13 2.53
C PRO A 29 -26.02 1.18 2.75
N SER A 30 -26.51 2.28 2.18
CA SER A 30 -25.91 3.63 2.26
C SER A 30 -25.68 4.16 3.69
N ARG A 31 -26.21 3.50 4.70
CA ARG A 31 -26.03 3.82 6.13
C ARG A 31 -24.63 3.54 6.65
N ASP A 32 -23.88 2.63 6.01
CA ASP A 32 -22.59 2.16 6.55
C ASP A 32 -21.43 3.13 6.27
N TYR A 33 -21.64 4.15 5.42
CA TYR A 33 -20.60 5.12 5.06
C TYR A 33 -20.84 6.54 5.60
N ALA A 34 -21.72 6.73 6.58
CA ALA A 34 -22.08 8.06 7.08
C ALA A 34 -20.87 8.89 7.53
N MET A 35 -19.92 8.27 8.25
CA MET A 35 -18.69 8.94 8.71
C MET A 35 -17.77 9.33 7.54
N LEU A 36 -17.66 8.48 6.53
CA LEU A 36 -16.88 8.79 5.33
C LEU A 36 -17.54 9.93 4.55
N PHE A 37 -18.86 9.89 4.36
CA PHE A 37 -19.58 10.93 3.64
C PHE A 37 -19.52 12.29 4.35
N SER A 38 -19.64 12.32 5.69
CA SER A 38 -19.42 13.55 6.46
C SER A 38 -18.02 14.11 6.24
N TYR A 39 -17.00 13.26 6.35
CA TYR A 39 -15.61 13.67 6.10
C TYR A 39 -15.41 14.24 4.68
N LEU A 40 -15.95 13.57 3.65
CA LEU A 40 -15.82 14.02 2.27
C LEU A 40 -16.56 15.35 2.02
N ALA A 41 -17.74 15.53 2.60
CA ALA A 41 -18.48 16.78 2.54
C ALA A 41 -17.69 17.94 3.19
N GLU A 42 -17.07 17.72 4.35
CA GLU A 42 -16.20 18.69 5.02
C GLU A 42 -14.96 19.04 4.18
N GLN A 43 -14.49 18.12 3.32
CA GLN A 43 -13.38 18.32 2.38
C GLN A 43 -13.84 18.92 1.03
N ASN A 44 -15.11 19.36 0.90
CA ASN A 44 -15.71 19.96 -0.27
C ASN A 44 -15.76 19.07 -1.52
N PHE A 45 -15.86 17.73 -1.35
CA PHE A 45 -16.15 16.84 -2.48
C PHE A 45 -17.58 16.99 -2.97
N ASN A 46 -17.79 16.78 -4.27
CA ASN A 46 -19.13 16.71 -4.85
C ASN A 46 -19.86 15.43 -4.37
N MET A 47 -20.70 15.59 -3.36
CA MET A 47 -21.38 14.44 -2.74
C MET A 47 -22.35 13.72 -3.66
N ALA A 48 -22.86 14.37 -4.72
CA ALA A 48 -23.73 13.71 -5.71
C ALA A 48 -22.91 12.71 -6.55
N GLU A 49 -21.71 13.08 -6.98
CA GLU A 49 -20.78 12.20 -7.71
C GLU A 49 -20.29 11.07 -6.81
N VAL A 50 -19.87 11.38 -5.57
CA VAL A 50 -19.48 10.36 -4.60
C VAL A 50 -20.59 9.33 -4.40
N GLN A 51 -21.83 9.78 -4.16
CA GLN A 51 -22.96 8.87 -3.97
C GLN A 51 -23.26 8.04 -5.22
N GLN A 52 -23.01 8.59 -6.41
CA GLN A 52 -23.17 7.84 -7.66
C GLN A 52 -22.15 6.69 -7.76
N LEU A 53 -20.89 6.93 -7.39
CA LEU A 53 -19.87 5.86 -7.31
C LEU A 53 -20.30 4.74 -6.37
N PHE A 54 -20.85 5.08 -5.20
CA PHE A 54 -21.32 4.08 -4.22
C PHE A 54 -22.59 3.31 -4.64
N ARG A 55 -23.26 3.71 -5.73
CA ARG A 55 -24.38 2.94 -6.33
C ARG A 55 -23.91 1.90 -7.35
N ASP A 56 -22.66 1.95 -7.76
CA ASP A 56 -22.08 0.97 -8.69
C ASP A 56 -22.10 -0.43 -8.05
N PRO A 57 -22.57 -1.47 -8.77
CA PRO A 57 -22.64 -2.84 -8.24
C PRO A 57 -21.28 -3.44 -7.89
N ARG A 58 -20.16 -2.88 -8.37
CA ARG A 58 -18.79 -3.28 -8.00
C ARG A 58 -18.40 -2.84 -6.59
N VAL A 59 -19.17 -1.93 -6.00
CA VAL A 59 -18.89 -1.47 -4.63
C VAL A 59 -19.41 -2.47 -3.62
N VAL A 60 -18.49 -3.06 -2.87
CA VAL A 60 -18.76 -4.05 -1.84
C VAL A 60 -18.05 -3.68 -0.53
N TYR A 61 -18.67 -4.06 0.58
CA TYR A 61 -18.12 -3.83 1.91
C TYR A 61 -17.36 -5.06 2.41
N TYR A 62 -16.18 -4.84 2.99
CA TYR A 62 -15.35 -5.89 3.62
C TYR A 62 -15.45 -5.78 5.15
N PRO A 63 -16.37 -6.50 5.81
CA PRO A 63 -16.68 -6.31 7.23
C PRO A 63 -15.50 -6.62 8.17
N ASP A 64 -14.61 -7.52 7.78
CA ASP A 64 -13.50 -7.98 8.63
C ASP A 64 -12.19 -7.23 8.40
N ILE A 65 -12.17 -6.23 7.50
CA ILE A 65 -10.95 -5.49 7.19
C ILE A 65 -10.42 -4.73 8.41
N ALA A 66 -11.30 -4.23 9.27
CA ALA A 66 -10.94 -3.55 10.50
C ALA A 66 -10.21 -4.47 11.48
N VAL A 67 -10.70 -5.69 11.65
CA VAL A 67 -10.06 -6.72 12.50
C VAL A 67 -8.68 -7.07 11.94
N LYS A 68 -8.63 -7.42 10.65
CA LYS A 68 -7.41 -7.85 9.96
C LYS A 68 -6.29 -6.81 10.04
N LEU A 69 -6.60 -5.56 9.76
CA LEU A 69 -5.62 -4.48 9.77
C LEU A 69 -5.31 -3.93 11.18
N SER A 70 -6.11 -4.24 12.18
CA SER A 70 -5.84 -3.88 13.58
C SER A 70 -5.00 -4.92 14.31
N SER A 71 -4.88 -6.12 13.76
CA SER A 71 -4.01 -7.17 14.28
C SER A 71 -2.54 -6.73 14.25
N PRO A 72 -1.71 -7.13 15.24
CA PRO A 72 -0.28 -6.93 15.17
C PRO A 72 0.27 -7.61 13.90
N PRO A 73 1.30 -7.03 13.26
CA PRO A 73 1.98 -7.74 12.19
C PRO A 73 2.51 -9.08 12.73
N ALA A 74 2.35 -10.14 11.96
CA ALA A 74 2.99 -11.41 12.28
C ALA A 74 4.51 -11.17 12.37
N MET A 75 5.16 -11.74 13.40
CA MET A 75 6.62 -11.74 13.47
C MET A 75 7.14 -12.71 12.43
N ASP A 76 7.37 -12.21 11.24
CA ASP A 76 7.89 -13.01 10.15
C ASP A 76 9.39 -12.87 10.02
N SER A 77 10.09 -13.99 10.05
CA SER A 77 11.45 -14.11 9.59
C SER A 77 11.46 -14.10 8.06
N TYR A 78 11.96 -13.06 7.44
CA TYR A 78 12.23 -13.06 6.01
C TYR A 78 13.41 -14.01 5.71
N SER A 79 13.25 -14.84 4.70
CA SER A 79 14.35 -15.67 4.22
C SER A 79 14.94 -15.03 2.96
N SER A 80 16.20 -14.63 3.01
CA SER A 80 17.01 -14.15 1.88
C SER A 80 17.17 -15.17 0.74
N THR A 81 16.52 -16.32 0.85
CA THR A 81 16.62 -17.46 -0.08
C THR A 81 15.99 -17.21 -1.45
N PHE A 82 15.32 -16.07 -1.68
CA PHE A 82 14.61 -15.81 -2.92
C PHE A 82 15.48 -15.52 -4.14
N PHE A 83 16.74 -15.10 -3.95
CA PHE A 83 17.64 -14.71 -5.05
C PHE A 83 18.39 -15.85 -5.73
N HIS A 84 18.28 -17.08 -5.23
CA HIS A 84 19.07 -18.20 -5.74
C HIS A 84 18.35 -19.05 -6.78
N THR A 85 17.24 -18.57 -7.35
CA THR A 85 16.60 -19.26 -8.47
C THR A 85 17.01 -18.58 -9.78
N GLU A 86 17.51 -19.35 -10.73
CA GLU A 86 17.90 -18.88 -12.08
C GLU A 86 16.82 -18.02 -12.75
N ASN A 87 15.57 -18.32 -12.49
CA ASN A 87 14.43 -17.57 -13.03
C ASN A 87 14.38 -16.10 -12.53
N VAL A 88 14.68 -15.83 -11.26
CA VAL A 88 14.65 -14.46 -10.70
C VAL A 88 15.77 -13.60 -11.27
N THR A 89 16.96 -14.20 -11.45
CA THR A 89 18.11 -13.54 -12.05
C THR A 89 17.80 -13.10 -13.48
N TYR A 90 17.26 -14.00 -14.29
CA TYR A 90 16.85 -13.70 -15.66
C TYR A 90 15.77 -12.61 -15.75
N GLU A 91 14.78 -12.63 -14.86
CA GLU A 91 13.71 -11.62 -14.82
C GLU A 91 14.22 -10.20 -14.51
N ILE A 92 15.18 -10.09 -13.59
CA ILE A 92 15.79 -8.81 -13.25
C ILE A 92 16.65 -8.32 -14.40
N GLU A 93 17.42 -9.20 -15.04
CA GLU A 93 18.26 -8.86 -16.18
C GLU A 93 17.41 -8.37 -17.37
N ASP A 94 16.36 -9.10 -17.71
CA ASP A 94 15.41 -8.73 -18.78
C ASP A 94 14.76 -7.37 -18.48
N PHE A 95 14.34 -7.13 -17.24
CA PHE A 95 13.78 -5.85 -16.83
C PHE A 95 14.77 -4.70 -16.96
N LEU A 96 16.02 -4.89 -16.52
CA LEU A 96 17.09 -3.88 -16.64
C LEU A 96 17.39 -3.53 -18.11
N GLN A 97 17.41 -4.53 -18.98
CA GLN A 97 17.65 -4.34 -20.42
C GLN A 97 16.46 -3.64 -21.08
N HIS A 98 15.25 -4.11 -20.81
CA HIS A 98 14.04 -3.57 -21.44
C HIS A 98 13.78 -2.11 -21.05
N TYR A 99 13.96 -1.75 -19.77
CA TYR A 99 13.72 -0.41 -19.24
C TYR A 99 15.00 0.41 -19.01
N GLN A 100 16.10 0.07 -19.67
CA GLN A 100 17.39 0.74 -19.49
C GLN A 100 17.31 2.26 -19.65
N SER A 101 16.61 2.73 -20.69
CA SER A 101 16.48 4.16 -20.98
C SER A 101 15.71 4.90 -19.88
N GLN A 102 14.62 4.32 -19.41
CA GLN A 102 13.78 4.89 -18.33
C GLN A 102 14.53 4.91 -16.99
N LEU A 103 15.23 3.83 -16.68
CA LEU A 103 16.05 3.71 -15.47
C LEU A 103 17.19 4.73 -15.47
N ASN A 104 17.91 4.88 -16.59
CA ASN A 104 18.95 5.88 -16.73
C ASN A 104 18.39 7.31 -16.59
N THR A 105 17.23 7.56 -17.17
CA THR A 105 16.55 8.86 -17.07
C THR A 105 16.15 9.16 -15.61
N ALA A 106 15.60 8.17 -14.90
CA ALA A 106 15.22 8.32 -13.51
C ALA A 106 16.45 8.56 -12.62
N GLU A 107 17.53 7.80 -12.82
CA GLU A 107 18.79 7.95 -12.08
C GLU A 107 19.39 9.34 -12.28
N GLN A 108 19.50 9.82 -13.52
CA GLN A 108 20.01 11.16 -13.84
C GLN A 108 19.13 12.27 -13.27
N ARG A 109 17.81 12.11 -13.33
CA ARG A 109 16.86 13.14 -12.88
C ARG A 109 16.74 13.24 -11.39
N PHE A 110 16.77 12.12 -10.68
CA PHE A 110 16.44 12.04 -9.26
C PHE A 110 17.64 11.74 -8.36
N GLY A 111 18.80 11.36 -8.92
CA GLY A 111 19.98 10.96 -8.14
C GLY A 111 19.73 9.69 -7.32
N VAL A 112 18.87 8.81 -7.80
CA VAL A 112 18.55 7.52 -7.18
C VAL A 112 19.08 6.41 -8.07
N ASN A 113 19.96 5.59 -7.55
CA ASN A 113 20.58 4.50 -8.28
C ASN A 113 19.50 3.58 -8.90
N ARG A 114 19.66 3.21 -10.18
CA ARG A 114 18.69 2.38 -10.90
C ARG A 114 18.44 1.03 -10.24
N GLU A 115 19.47 0.40 -9.65
CA GLU A 115 19.32 -0.84 -8.90
C GLU A 115 18.43 -0.70 -7.66
N ALA A 116 18.41 0.46 -7.02
CA ALA A 116 17.51 0.73 -5.91
C ALA A 116 16.05 0.86 -6.37
N ILE A 117 15.81 1.50 -7.51
CA ILE A 117 14.48 1.60 -8.12
C ILE A 117 13.95 0.19 -8.47
N VAL A 118 14.76 -0.62 -9.14
CA VAL A 118 14.41 -2.00 -9.51
C VAL A 118 14.18 -2.84 -8.26
N ALA A 119 15.03 -2.70 -7.23
CA ALA A 119 14.89 -3.43 -5.97
C ALA A 119 13.56 -3.11 -5.27
N VAL A 120 13.14 -1.85 -5.25
CA VAL A 120 11.82 -1.46 -4.71
C VAL A 120 10.71 -2.15 -5.50
N LEU A 121 10.68 -2.04 -6.81
CA LEU A 121 9.65 -2.66 -7.66
C LEU A 121 9.64 -4.20 -7.52
N PHE A 122 10.80 -4.80 -7.36
CA PHE A 122 10.93 -6.24 -7.14
C PHE A 122 10.38 -6.66 -5.76
N VAL A 123 10.75 -5.95 -4.69
CA VAL A 123 10.29 -6.27 -3.33
C VAL A 123 8.79 -6.08 -3.20
N GLU A 124 8.23 -5.01 -3.81
CA GLU A 124 6.80 -4.70 -3.73
C GLU A 124 5.94 -5.69 -4.52
N THR A 125 6.27 -5.96 -5.76
CA THR A 125 5.36 -6.69 -6.66
C THR A 125 6.03 -7.78 -7.51
N LYS A 126 7.31 -8.12 -7.25
CA LYS A 126 8.07 -9.01 -8.13
C LYS A 126 8.07 -8.51 -9.58
N LEU A 127 8.41 -7.23 -9.74
CA LEU A 127 8.35 -6.54 -11.03
C LEU A 127 6.95 -6.69 -11.69
N GLY A 128 5.90 -6.37 -10.94
CA GLY A 128 4.53 -6.33 -11.45
C GLY A 128 3.78 -7.65 -11.50
N LYS A 129 4.39 -8.77 -11.14
CA LYS A 129 3.72 -10.09 -11.16
C LYS A 129 2.67 -10.27 -10.06
N ILE A 130 2.77 -9.52 -8.98
CA ILE A 130 1.90 -9.64 -7.80
C ILE A 130 1.49 -8.25 -7.34
N VAL A 131 0.47 -7.69 -7.97
CA VAL A 131 0.00 -6.31 -7.69
C VAL A 131 -1.14 -6.24 -6.67
N GLY A 132 -1.60 -7.39 -6.17
CA GLY A 132 -2.79 -7.47 -5.33
C GLY A 132 -4.06 -7.75 -6.14
N LYS A 133 -5.15 -8.10 -5.44
CA LYS A 133 -6.42 -8.51 -6.07
C LYS A 133 -7.64 -7.82 -5.46
N TYR A 134 -7.44 -6.95 -4.48
CA TYR A 134 -8.52 -6.26 -3.83
C TYR A 134 -8.81 -4.95 -4.56
N SER A 135 -10.08 -4.56 -4.71
CA SER A 135 -10.42 -3.22 -5.15
C SER A 135 -9.95 -2.21 -4.11
N VAL A 136 -9.09 -1.27 -4.53
CA VAL A 136 -8.57 -0.18 -3.66
C VAL A 136 -9.72 0.66 -3.12
N PHE A 137 -10.73 0.94 -3.95
CA PHE A 137 -11.94 1.64 -3.55
C PHE A 137 -12.65 0.92 -2.40
N ASN A 138 -12.93 -0.37 -2.58
CA ASN A 138 -13.67 -1.16 -1.59
C ASN A 138 -12.88 -1.35 -0.29
N VAL A 139 -11.56 -1.50 -0.37
CA VAL A 139 -10.68 -1.59 0.80
C VAL A 139 -10.72 -0.29 1.60
N LEU A 140 -10.46 0.84 0.96
CA LEU A 140 -10.36 2.13 1.65
C LEU A 140 -11.72 2.61 2.17
N SER A 141 -12.79 2.44 1.39
CA SER A 141 -14.14 2.76 1.85
C SER A 141 -14.55 1.90 3.05
N SER A 142 -14.31 0.59 3.01
CA SER A 142 -14.61 -0.30 4.14
C SER A 142 -13.79 0.04 5.38
N LEU A 143 -12.49 0.29 5.20
CA LEU A 143 -11.59 0.64 6.30
C LEU A 143 -11.92 2.01 6.92
N SER A 144 -12.48 2.94 6.14
CA SER A 144 -12.94 4.23 6.64
C SER A 144 -14.03 4.13 7.71
N ASN A 145 -14.67 2.97 7.82
CA ASN A 145 -15.69 2.64 8.82
C ASN A 145 -15.18 1.76 9.98
N ALA A 146 -13.87 1.58 10.09
CA ALA A 146 -13.29 0.71 11.13
C ALA A 146 -13.54 1.22 12.57
N ASP A 147 -13.95 2.49 12.73
CA ASP A 147 -14.33 3.11 14.00
C ASP A 147 -15.84 3.10 14.27
N SER A 148 -16.65 2.51 13.39
CA SER A 148 -18.08 2.36 13.63
C SER A 148 -18.36 1.44 14.85
N PRO A 149 -19.47 1.66 15.58
CA PRO A 149 -19.84 0.79 16.70
C PRO A 149 -19.89 -0.69 16.29
N GLU A 150 -20.36 -0.99 15.11
CA GLU A 150 -20.42 -2.35 14.57
C GLU A 150 -19.04 -2.94 14.30
N SER A 151 -18.12 -2.19 13.69
CA SER A 151 -16.74 -2.63 13.47
C SER A 151 -15.98 -2.84 14.79
N LEU A 152 -16.20 -1.98 15.77
CA LEU A 152 -15.60 -2.12 17.10
C LEU A 152 -16.15 -3.34 17.86
N ALA A 153 -17.45 -3.63 17.73
CA ALA A 153 -18.05 -4.84 18.31
C ALA A 153 -17.50 -6.12 17.62
N ARG A 154 -17.28 -6.12 16.32
CA ARG A 154 -16.65 -7.24 15.60
C ARG A 154 -15.23 -7.51 16.13
N ILE A 155 -14.46 -6.46 16.38
CA ILE A 155 -13.12 -6.59 17.00
C ILE A 155 -13.21 -7.25 18.37
N GLU A 156 -14.17 -6.83 19.21
CA GLU A 156 -14.38 -7.40 20.52
C GLU A 156 -14.75 -8.89 20.45
N ASN A 157 -15.69 -9.25 19.59
CA ASN A 157 -16.09 -10.64 19.36
C ASN A 157 -14.91 -11.49 18.88
N TYR A 158 -14.15 -11.00 17.88
CA TYR A 158 -12.95 -11.68 17.39
C TYR A 158 -11.94 -11.94 18.51
N ILE A 159 -11.66 -10.95 19.37
CA ILE A 159 -10.70 -11.11 20.47
C ILE A 159 -11.24 -12.11 21.51
N ASN A 160 -12.51 -12.06 21.83
CA ASN A 160 -13.11 -12.98 22.80
C ASN A 160 -13.12 -14.43 22.30
N GLU A 161 -13.37 -14.65 21.03
CA GLU A 161 -13.34 -15.98 20.40
C GLU A 161 -11.91 -16.50 20.23
N ARG A 162 -11.03 -15.68 19.62
CA ARG A 162 -9.66 -16.09 19.24
C ARG A 162 -8.75 -16.31 20.44
N TYR A 163 -8.95 -15.51 21.51
CA TYR A 163 -8.12 -15.48 22.70
C TYR A 163 -8.91 -15.89 23.98
N HIS A 164 -9.92 -16.76 23.84
CA HIS A 164 -10.77 -17.22 24.94
C HIS A 164 -9.97 -17.82 26.10
N TYR A 165 -8.79 -18.39 25.83
CA TYR A 165 -7.87 -18.97 26.83
C TYR A 165 -7.11 -17.94 27.68
N LEU A 166 -7.15 -16.66 27.31
CA LEU A 166 -6.54 -15.60 28.10
C LEU A 166 -7.48 -15.13 29.21
N SER A 167 -6.91 -14.58 30.32
CA SER A 167 -7.70 -13.95 31.36
C SER A 167 -8.53 -12.78 30.83
N PHE A 168 -9.60 -12.43 31.56
CA PHE A 168 -10.48 -11.31 31.24
C PHE A 168 -9.69 -10.00 31.01
N ASP A 169 -8.76 -9.67 31.91
CA ASP A 169 -7.98 -8.44 31.85
C ASP A 169 -7.08 -8.41 30.60
N LYS A 170 -6.46 -9.53 30.21
CA LYS A 170 -5.65 -9.63 29.01
C LYS A 170 -6.50 -9.45 27.74
N ARG A 171 -7.68 -10.07 27.67
CA ARG A 171 -8.59 -9.86 26.55
C ARG A 171 -9.05 -8.40 26.46
N ARG A 172 -9.44 -7.81 27.59
CA ARG A 172 -9.83 -6.38 27.65
C ARG A 172 -8.71 -5.45 27.20
N TYR A 173 -7.47 -5.74 27.58
CA TYR A 173 -6.31 -4.99 27.07
C TYR A 173 -6.18 -5.11 25.54
N LEU A 174 -6.30 -6.33 24.98
CA LEU A 174 -6.23 -6.54 23.54
C LEU A 174 -7.38 -5.85 22.80
N ILE A 175 -8.61 -5.92 23.30
CA ILE A 175 -9.77 -5.23 22.74
C ILE A 175 -9.46 -3.73 22.64
N ASN A 176 -9.06 -3.10 23.72
CA ASN A 176 -8.72 -1.68 23.75
C ASN A 176 -7.59 -1.34 22.76
N LEU A 177 -6.58 -2.19 22.65
CA LEU A 177 -5.45 -1.99 21.74
C LEU A 177 -5.89 -2.03 20.27
N TYR A 178 -6.69 -3.05 19.90
CA TYR A 178 -7.17 -3.22 18.52
C TYR A 178 -8.18 -2.14 18.15
N GLN A 179 -9.10 -1.79 19.02
CA GLN A 179 -10.07 -0.71 18.79
C GLN A 179 -9.37 0.64 18.61
N LYS A 180 -8.37 0.98 19.45
CA LYS A 180 -7.55 2.19 19.24
C LYS A 180 -6.81 2.20 17.91
N ARG A 181 -6.35 1.05 17.43
CA ARG A 181 -5.72 0.93 16.11
C ARG A 181 -6.75 1.12 15.01
N ALA A 182 -7.93 0.51 15.12
CA ALA A 182 -9.02 0.62 14.16
C ALA A 182 -9.47 2.08 13.99
N ILE A 183 -9.66 2.82 15.08
CA ILE A 183 -10.03 4.24 15.07
C ILE A 183 -8.99 5.08 14.29
N ARG A 184 -7.69 4.87 14.57
CA ARG A 184 -6.63 5.58 13.83
C ARG A 184 -6.60 5.22 12.35
N LYS A 185 -6.84 3.94 12.02
CA LYS A 185 -6.87 3.46 10.65
C LYS A 185 -8.08 3.97 9.89
N ALA A 186 -9.23 4.11 10.53
CA ALA A 186 -10.41 4.70 9.92
C ALA A 186 -10.14 6.16 9.49
N ALA A 187 -9.61 6.97 10.38
CA ALA A 187 -9.25 8.35 10.06
C ALA A 187 -8.23 8.46 8.92
N TRP A 188 -7.19 7.62 8.96
CA TRP A 188 -6.22 7.53 7.86
C TRP A 188 -6.86 7.08 6.54
N ALA A 189 -7.71 6.06 6.56
CA ALA A 189 -8.37 5.55 5.37
C ALA A 189 -9.30 6.58 4.72
N ARG A 190 -9.97 7.44 5.50
CA ARG A 190 -10.76 8.56 4.96
C ARG A 190 -9.87 9.54 4.19
N THR A 191 -8.67 9.84 4.70
CA THR A 191 -7.71 10.70 4.00
C THR A 191 -7.23 10.06 2.69
N GLU A 192 -6.90 8.77 2.71
CA GLU A 192 -6.47 8.04 1.51
C GLU A 192 -7.61 7.88 0.50
N PHE A 193 -8.84 7.68 0.97
CA PHE A 193 -10.02 7.62 0.10
C PHE A 193 -10.29 8.98 -0.58
N GLY A 194 -10.16 10.08 0.16
CA GLY A 194 -10.23 11.42 -0.44
C GLY A 194 -9.14 11.66 -1.48
N ALA A 195 -7.93 11.15 -1.25
CA ALA A 195 -6.86 11.19 -2.24
C ALA A 195 -7.19 10.34 -3.49
N LEU A 196 -7.81 9.18 -3.30
CA LEU A 196 -8.25 8.31 -4.41
C LEU A 196 -9.30 9.01 -5.30
N LEU A 197 -10.26 9.71 -4.69
CA LEU A 197 -11.25 10.50 -5.45
C LEU A 197 -10.58 11.62 -6.26
N ARG A 198 -9.61 12.33 -5.70
CA ARG A 198 -8.87 13.37 -6.44
C ARG A 198 -8.09 12.79 -7.63
N LEU A 199 -7.51 11.60 -7.49
CA LEU A 199 -6.87 10.92 -8.62
C LEU A 199 -7.87 10.56 -9.72
N HIS A 200 -9.10 10.18 -9.36
CA HIS A 200 -10.18 9.96 -10.33
C HIS A 200 -10.50 11.23 -11.12
N ASP A 201 -10.64 12.34 -10.43
CA ASP A 201 -10.99 13.64 -11.05
C ASP A 201 -9.86 14.15 -11.97
N GLU A 202 -8.59 14.03 -11.52
CA GLU A 202 -7.43 14.58 -12.23
C GLU A 202 -6.97 13.73 -13.41
N SER A 203 -7.04 12.40 -13.32
CA SER A 203 -6.46 11.48 -14.31
C SER A 203 -7.47 10.57 -15.02
N HIS A 204 -8.76 10.73 -14.75
CA HIS A 204 -9.83 9.88 -15.29
C HIS A 204 -9.61 8.37 -15.06
N LEU A 205 -8.92 8.05 -13.97
CA LEU A 205 -8.64 6.67 -13.56
C LEU A 205 -9.94 5.99 -13.12
N ASP A 206 -10.26 4.80 -13.64
CA ASP A 206 -11.37 4.00 -13.11
C ASP A 206 -10.98 3.39 -11.76
N ILE A 207 -11.26 4.15 -10.69
CA ILE A 207 -10.91 3.77 -9.32
C ILE A 207 -11.70 2.57 -8.80
N LEU A 208 -12.83 2.21 -9.42
CA LEU A 208 -13.61 1.04 -9.04
C LEU A 208 -12.96 -0.28 -9.50
N GLU A 209 -12.19 -0.23 -10.60
CA GLU A 209 -11.47 -1.38 -11.14
C GLU A 209 -10.00 -1.44 -10.72
N LEU A 210 -9.55 -0.53 -9.88
CA LEU A 210 -8.14 -0.42 -9.48
C LEU A 210 -7.77 -1.58 -8.53
N PRO A 211 -6.99 -2.58 -8.97
CA PRO A 211 -6.57 -3.67 -8.11
C PRO A 211 -5.44 -3.22 -7.19
N GLY A 212 -5.38 -3.74 -5.99
CA GLY A 212 -4.33 -3.41 -5.04
C GLY A 212 -4.24 -4.38 -3.88
N SER A 213 -3.46 -3.97 -2.89
CA SER A 213 -3.30 -4.72 -1.65
C SER A 213 -4.53 -4.58 -0.75
N TYR A 214 -4.67 -5.46 0.22
CA TYR A 214 -5.72 -5.36 1.24
C TYR A 214 -5.58 -4.14 2.18
N ALA A 215 -4.52 -3.34 2.02
CA ALA A 215 -4.34 -2.06 2.72
C ALA A 215 -4.64 -0.85 1.82
N GLY A 216 -4.95 -1.05 0.53
CA GLY A 216 -5.26 0.00 -0.41
C GLY A 216 -4.06 0.59 -1.14
N ALA A 217 -2.88 -0.03 -1.06
CA ALA A 217 -1.74 0.29 -1.90
C ALA A 217 -1.90 -0.34 -3.28
N PHE A 218 -1.43 0.33 -4.36
CA PHE A 218 -1.65 -0.14 -5.72
C PHE A 218 -0.52 0.19 -6.70
N GLY A 219 -0.61 -0.41 -7.87
CA GLY A 219 0.41 -0.30 -8.92
C GLY A 219 1.67 -1.10 -8.62
N TYR A 220 2.62 -1.11 -9.54
CA TYR A 220 3.90 -1.79 -9.38
C TYR A 220 4.71 -1.31 -8.16
N PRO A 221 4.70 0.00 -7.81
CA PRO A 221 5.39 0.50 -6.63
C PRO A 221 4.57 0.41 -5.34
N GLN A 222 3.34 -0.13 -5.36
CA GLN A 222 2.44 -0.23 -4.20
C GLN A 222 2.29 1.10 -3.44
N PHE A 223 2.04 2.19 -4.18
CA PHE A 223 1.78 3.49 -3.58
C PHE A 223 0.38 3.57 -2.97
N MET A 224 0.28 4.28 -1.87
CA MET A 224 -1.00 4.78 -1.38
C MET A 224 -1.50 5.93 -2.26
N PRO A 225 -2.83 6.15 -2.39
CA PRO A 225 -3.36 7.25 -3.21
C PRO A 225 -2.72 8.61 -2.93
N SER A 226 -2.51 8.95 -1.66
CA SER A 226 -1.85 10.20 -1.28
C SER A 226 -0.39 10.29 -1.72
N ASN A 227 0.30 9.16 -1.88
CA ASN A 227 1.66 9.12 -2.41
C ASN A 227 1.67 9.33 -3.92
N VAL A 228 0.66 8.85 -4.66
CA VAL A 228 0.53 9.13 -6.10
C VAL A 228 0.38 10.62 -6.34
N LEU A 229 -0.53 11.31 -5.63
CA LEU A 229 -0.71 12.77 -5.73
C LEU A 229 0.57 13.56 -5.43
N ARG A 230 1.44 13.05 -4.55
CA ARG A 230 2.64 13.78 -4.09
C ARG A 230 3.90 13.45 -4.88
N TYR A 231 4.02 12.23 -5.35
CA TYR A 231 5.27 11.67 -5.90
C TYR A 231 5.09 10.99 -7.24
N GLY A 232 3.85 10.77 -7.70
CA GLY A 232 3.57 10.23 -9.00
C GLY A 232 4.14 11.11 -10.11
N ILE A 233 4.68 10.49 -11.12
CA ILE A 233 5.24 11.15 -12.31
C ILE A 233 4.66 10.48 -13.54
N ASP A 234 4.06 11.27 -14.41
CA ASP A 234 3.78 10.90 -15.80
C ASP A 234 5.13 10.86 -16.53
N GLY A 235 5.68 9.67 -16.64
CA GLY A 235 7.03 9.43 -17.14
C GLY A 235 7.09 9.32 -18.66
N ASP A 236 6.06 8.79 -19.29
CA ASP A 236 5.94 8.65 -20.75
C ASP A 236 5.24 9.85 -21.40
N ARG A 237 4.69 10.77 -20.59
CA ARG A 237 4.05 12.02 -21.02
C ARG A 237 2.77 11.82 -21.82
N ASP A 238 2.01 10.78 -21.47
CA ASP A 238 0.70 10.53 -22.08
C ASP A 238 -0.43 11.39 -21.46
N GLY A 239 -0.12 12.19 -20.41
CA GLY A 239 -1.04 13.05 -19.68
C GLY A 239 -1.69 12.36 -18.48
N LYS A 240 -1.25 11.16 -18.10
CA LYS A 240 -1.77 10.39 -16.96
C LYS A 240 -0.64 9.90 -16.09
N ILE A 241 -0.98 9.52 -14.87
CA ILE A 241 -0.06 8.79 -13.98
C ILE A 241 -0.64 7.39 -13.78
N ASP A 242 -0.11 6.43 -14.54
CA ASP A 242 -0.51 5.03 -14.44
C ASP A 242 0.59 4.20 -13.78
N LEU A 243 0.41 3.83 -12.51
CA LEU A 243 1.38 3.02 -11.79
C LEU A 243 1.43 1.55 -12.23
N TYR A 244 0.59 1.13 -13.20
CA TYR A 244 0.72 -0.14 -13.91
C TYR A 244 1.48 0.02 -15.24
N ASN A 245 1.93 1.24 -15.57
CA ASN A 245 2.93 1.53 -16.58
C ASN A 245 4.31 1.58 -15.93
N TYR A 246 5.26 0.83 -16.44
CA TYR A 246 6.61 0.78 -15.84
C TYR A 246 7.37 2.10 -15.94
N THR A 247 7.14 2.90 -16.98
CA THR A 247 7.81 4.19 -17.09
C THR A 247 7.38 5.12 -15.96
N ASP A 248 6.09 5.20 -15.69
CA ASP A 248 5.54 6.01 -14.59
C ASP A 248 5.96 5.46 -13.23
N ALA A 249 5.92 4.13 -13.07
CA ALA A 249 6.32 3.48 -11.83
C ALA A 249 7.81 3.73 -11.50
N ILE A 250 8.71 3.57 -12.48
CA ILE A 250 10.15 3.83 -12.35
C ILE A 250 10.39 5.29 -11.95
N MET A 251 9.79 6.23 -12.68
CA MET A 251 9.93 7.66 -12.44
C MET A 251 9.35 8.06 -11.07
N SER A 252 8.22 7.49 -10.69
CA SER A 252 7.56 7.76 -9.41
C SER A 252 8.36 7.24 -8.22
N VAL A 253 8.95 6.03 -8.31
CA VAL A 253 9.84 5.49 -7.26
C VAL A 253 11.08 6.37 -7.11
N GLY A 254 11.72 6.75 -8.23
CA GLY A 254 12.87 7.66 -8.23
C GLY A 254 12.54 9.00 -7.56
N ASN A 255 11.43 9.62 -7.95
CA ASN A 255 10.97 10.86 -7.34
C ASN A 255 10.68 10.71 -5.84
N PHE A 256 10.00 9.62 -5.42
CA PHE A 256 9.73 9.38 -4.01
C PHE A 256 11.02 9.29 -3.19
N LEU A 257 11.95 8.43 -3.57
CA LEU A 257 13.20 8.22 -2.83
C LEU A 257 14.04 9.49 -2.77
N SER A 258 14.18 10.22 -3.89
CA SER A 258 14.86 11.52 -3.97
C SER A 258 14.26 12.53 -2.99
N ARG A 259 12.93 12.69 -3.01
CA ARG A 259 12.19 13.60 -2.11
C ARG A 259 12.27 13.16 -0.65
N LYS A 260 12.61 11.90 -0.37
CA LYS A 260 12.86 11.38 0.99
C LYS A 260 14.32 11.46 1.40
N GLY A 261 15.16 12.10 0.58
CA GLY A 261 16.55 12.41 0.89
C GLY A 261 17.53 11.28 0.58
N TRP A 262 17.23 10.48 -0.45
CA TRP A 262 18.14 9.46 -0.97
C TRP A 262 19.47 10.10 -1.42
N THR A 263 20.58 9.45 -1.08
CA THR A 263 21.93 9.78 -1.54
C THR A 263 22.77 8.50 -1.46
N ASP A 264 24.08 8.58 -1.78
CA ASP A 264 25.02 7.46 -1.62
C ASP A 264 25.30 7.09 -0.15
N ASP A 265 24.90 7.92 0.81
CA ASP A 265 25.02 7.63 2.24
C ASP A 265 24.00 6.56 2.67
N ILE A 266 24.49 5.43 3.17
CA ILE A 266 23.66 4.28 3.56
C ILE A 266 22.61 4.63 4.63
N LEU A 267 22.91 5.55 5.55
CA LEU A 267 21.97 5.94 6.59
C LEU A 267 20.83 6.80 6.01
N ARG A 268 21.10 7.56 4.95
CA ARG A 268 20.07 8.31 4.22
C ARG A 268 19.21 7.38 3.39
N GLN A 269 19.81 6.38 2.73
CA GLN A 269 19.06 5.33 2.02
C GLN A 269 18.11 4.59 2.97
N GLN A 270 18.61 4.13 4.12
CA GLN A 270 17.77 3.49 5.14
C GLN A 270 16.61 4.39 5.60
N ARG A 271 16.86 5.69 5.83
CA ARG A 271 15.83 6.63 6.23
C ARG A 271 14.78 6.84 5.13
N ALA A 272 15.20 6.96 3.87
CA ALA A 272 14.28 7.09 2.73
C ALA A 272 13.39 5.85 2.60
N LEU A 273 13.96 4.65 2.71
CA LEU A 273 13.22 3.39 2.68
C LEU A 273 12.28 3.21 3.88
N LEU A 274 12.66 3.65 5.09
CA LEU A 274 11.76 3.68 6.24
C LEU A 274 10.57 4.64 6.04
N ARG A 275 10.68 5.63 5.16
CA ARG A 275 9.55 6.49 4.76
C ARG A 275 8.68 5.85 3.69
N TYR A 276 9.23 4.93 2.92
CA TYR A 276 8.49 4.12 1.97
C TYR A 276 7.67 3.05 2.72
N ASN A 277 8.36 2.26 3.53
CA ASN A 277 7.77 1.24 4.38
C ASN A 277 8.48 1.24 5.75
N ASN A 278 7.73 1.47 6.83
CA ASN A 278 8.27 1.55 8.19
C ASN A 278 8.60 0.16 8.78
N SER A 279 9.39 -0.61 8.05
CA SER A 279 9.86 -1.95 8.41
C SER A 279 11.37 -2.07 8.20
N ARG A 280 12.10 -2.46 9.25
CA ARG A 280 13.55 -2.71 9.14
C ARG A 280 13.84 -3.90 8.23
N THR A 281 12.98 -4.91 8.22
CA THR A 281 13.08 -6.05 7.30
C THR A 281 12.94 -5.59 5.85
N TYR A 282 11.95 -4.75 5.55
CA TYR A 282 11.79 -4.16 4.23
C TYR A 282 13.05 -3.41 3.77
N VAL A 283 13.61 -2.57 4.65
CA VAL A 283 14.85 -1.83 4.35
C VAL A 283 16.00 -2.78 4.02
N ALA A 284 16.17 -3.83 4.82
CA ALA A 284 17.21 -4.83 4.58
C ALA A 284 16.98 -5.56 3.25
N ASP A 285 15.74 -5.94 2.95
CA ASP A 285 15.38 -6.62 1.72
C ASP A 285 15.68 -5.78 0.48
N VAL A 286 15.28 -4.51 0.48
CA VAL A 286 15.53 -3.61 -0.66
C VAL A 286 17.03 -3.38 -0.84
N LEU A 287 17.76 -3.08 0.22
CA LEU A 287 19.20 -2.83 0.12
C LEU A 287 20.00 -4.07 -0.30
N THR A 288 19.64 -5.24 0.21
CA THR A 288 20.27 -6.51 -0.22
C THR A 288 19.96 -6.78 -1.69
N THR A 289 18.71 -6.59 -2.12
CA THR A 289 18.31 -6.74 -3.52
C THR A 289 19.10 -5.78 -4.42
N ALA A 290 19.20 -4.51 -4.05
CA ALA A 290 19.93 -3.52 -4.82
C ALA A 290 21.43 -3.86 -4.94
N SER A 291 22.06 -4.35 -3.84
CA SER A 291 23.46 -4.78 -3.87
C SER A 291 23.65 -5.96 -4.84
N LEU A 292 22.79 -6.98 -4.77
CA LEU A 292 22.85 -8.13 -5.67
C LEU A 292 22.65 -7.74 -7.14
N ILE A 293 21.74 -6.79 -7.41
CA ILE A 293 21.54 -6.27 -8.78
C ILE A 293 22.81 -5.57 -9.27
N ARG A 294 23.41 -4.71 -8.44
CA ARG A 294 24.66 -4.02 -8.80
C ARG A 294 25.79 -4.99 -9.09
N GLU A 295 26.02 -5.96 -8.20
CA GLU A 295 27.12 -6.92 -8.31
C GLU A 295 27.02 -7.84 -9.53
N ASN A 296 25.82 -8.19 -9.97
CA ASN A 296 25.63 -9.19 -11.03
C ASN A 296 25.33 -8.59 -12.42
N PHE A 297 24.77 -7.37 -12.49
CA PHE A 297 24.21 -6.85 -13.75
C PHE A 297 24.67 -5.43 -14.12
N ILE A 298 25.29 -4.69 -13.19
CA ILE A 298 25.76 -3.33 -13.47
C ILE A 298 27.27 -3.37 -13.45
N VAL A 299 27.84 -3.31 -14.66
CA VAL A 299 29.29 -3.14 -14.84
C VAL A 299 29.55 -1.63 -14.90
N ASP A 300 30.43 -1.11 -14.03
CA ASP A 300 30.87 0.29 -14.01
C ASP A 300 31.62 0.69 -15.29
#